data_ab49daf5ac65712c489e1045c87a239f
#
_entry.id   ab49daf5ac65712c489e1045c87a239f
#
_cell.length_a   1.000
_cell.length_b   1.000
_cell.length_c   1.000
_cell.angle_alpha   90.00
_cell.angle_beta   90.00
_cell.angle_gamma   90.00
#
_symmetry.space_group_name_H-M   'P 1'
#
loop_
_entity.id
_entity.type
_entity.pdbx_description
1 polymer ?
#
loop_
_entity_poly.entity_id
_entity_poly.type
_entity_poly.pdbx_seq_one_letter_code
_entity_poly.pdbx_strand_id
1 'polypeptide(L)'
;MLKIRLFCAAGMSTSLLVRKMIEAAEAEGTEVDIIAYPVNEFDQHLAGIDCALLGPQVGYMKAQMQAKAQAAGVPCDVIPMTDYGMVNGKNVLAFAKKLIG
;
A
#
# COMPACT_ATOMS: atom_id res chain seq x y z
N MET A 1 6.13 6.61 13.03
CA MET A 1 5.44 6.90 11.75
C MET A 1 5.44 5.67 10.84
N LEU A 2 4.27 5.25 10.40
CA LEU A 2 4.16 4.10 9.50
C LEU A 2 4.40 4.54 8.06
N LYS A 3 5.38 3.94 7.41
CA LYS A 3 5.72 4.24 6.02
C LYS A 3 5.10 3.18 5.12
N ILE A 4 4.02 3.54 4.44
CA ILE A 4 3.26 2.64 3.60
C ILE A 4 3.35 3.12 2.15
N ARG A 5 3.67 2.22 1.24
CA ARG A 5 3.77 2.55 -0.19
C ARG A 5 2.77 1.70 -0.96
N LEU A 6 1.99 2.36 -1.83
CA LEU A 6 1.04 1.69 -2.70
C LEU A 6 1.60 1.66 -4.12
N PHE A 7 1.47 0.53 -4.78
CA PHE A 7 1.98 0.34 -6.14
C PHE A 7 0.85 -0.10 -7.06
N CYS A 8 0.69 0.58 -8.18
CA CYS A 8 -0.40 0.31 -9.11
C CYS A 8 0.04 0.50 -10.56
N ALA A 9 -0.83 0.12 -11.50
CA ALA A 9 -0.54 0.22 -12.94
C ALA A 9 -0.49 1.67 -13.40
N ALA A 10 -1.42 2.49 -12.89
CA ALA A 10 -1.48 3.92 -13.21
C ALA A 10 -1.79 4.66 -11.90
N GLY A 11 -0.98 5.62 -11.53
CA GLY A 11 -1.05 6.24 -10.20
C GLY A 11 -2.28 7.08 -9.89
N MET A 12 -3.17 7.33 -10.87
CA MET A 12 -4.22 8.34 -10.69
C MET A 12 -5.34 7.92 -9.74
N SER A 13 -5.86 6.70 -9.86
CA SER A 13 -6.94 6.24 -9.00
C SER A 13 -6.47 5.99 -7.57
N THR A 14 -5.19 5.70 -7.40
CA THR A 14 -4.59 5.42 -6.10
C THR A 14 -4.40 6.68 -5.27
N SER A 15 -4.32 7.85 -5.91
CA SER A 15 -4.16 9.13 -5.19
C SER A 15 -5.32 9.42 -4.25
N LEU A 16 -6.55 9.14 -4.67
CA LEU A 16 -7.72 9.33 -3.82
C LEU A 16 -7.70 8.37 -2.64
N LEU A 17 -7.30 7.11 -2.89
CA LEU A 17 -7.20 6.12 -1.82
C LEU A 17 -6.16 6.55 -0.78
N VAL A 18 -4.99 7.03 -1.22
CA VAL A 18 -3.96 7.55 -0.32
C VAL A 18 -4.52 8.65 0.56
N ARG A 19 -5.26 9.60 -0.02
CA ARG A 19 -5.87 10.68 0.74
C ARG A 19 -6.84 10.15 1.80
N LYS A 20 -7.67 9.17 1.41
CA LYS A 20 -8.63 8.58 2.34
C LYS A 20 -7.94 7.82 3.47
N MET A 21 -6.82 7.16 3.19
CA MET A 21 -6.02 6.48 4.20
C MET A 21 -5.41 7.48 5.19
N ILE A 22 -4.89 8.58 4.68
CA ILE A 22 -4.33 9.63 5.52
C ILE A 22 -5.40 10.23 6.42
N GLU A 23 -6.59 10.50 5.88
CA GLU A 23 -7.73 11.01 6.66
C GLU A 23 -8.12 10.04 7.77
N ALA A 24 -8.15 8.74 7.46
CA ALA A 24 -8.47 7.71 8.44
C ALA A 24 -7.41 7.65 9.55
N ALA A 25 -6.15 7.77 9.18
CA ALA A 25 -5.05 7.77 10.14
C ALA A 25 -5.12 8.99 11.07
N GLU A 26 -5.42 10.15 10.51
CA GLU A 26 -5.57 11.37 11.30
C GLU A 26 -6.72 11.24 12.30
N ALA A 27 -7.83 10.65 11.87
CA ALA A 27 -9.00 10.46 12.73
C ALA A 27 -8.70 9.55 13.92
N GLU A 28 -7.78 8.58 13.75
CA GLU A 28 -7.41 7.67 14.85
C GLU A 28 -6.11 8.07 15.57
N GLY A 29 -5.51 9.19 15.17
CA GLY A 29 -4.29 9.66 15.81
C GLY A 29 -3.02 8.90 15.45
N THR A 30 -3.01 8.21 14.31
CA THR A 30 -1.84 7.46 13.84
C THR A 30 -1.05 8.29 12.84
N GLU A 31 0.26 8.41 13.05
CA GLU A 31 1.11 9.11 12.10
C GLU A 31 1.50 8.18 10.97
N VAL A 32 1.31 8.63 9.73
CA VAL A 32 1.59 7.83 8.54
C VAL A 32 2.32 8.65 7.48
N ASP A 33 3.10 7.95 6.66
CA ASP A 33 3.72 8.50 5.47
C ASP A 33 3.32 7.57 4.32
N ILE A 34 2.28 7.94 3.58
CA ILE A 34 1.68 7.11 2.55
C ILE A 34 1.85 7.75 1.18
N ILE A 35 2.49 7.05 0.27
CA ILE A 35 2.73 7.53 -1.08
C ILE A 35 2.40 6.42 -2.07
N ALA A 36 1.83 6.79 -3.22
CA ALA A 36 1.54 5.86 -4.31
C ALA A 36 2.55 6.04 -5.43
N TYR A 37 3.00 4.93 -6.00
CA TYR A 37 3.95 4.89 -7.11
C TYR A 37 3.49 3.92 -8.18
N PRO A 38 3.94 4.07 -9.43
CA PRO A 38 3.74 3.03 -10.44
C PRO A 38 4.50 1.76 -10.04
N VAL A 39 3.93 0.59 -10.37
CA VAL A 39 4.54 -0.68 -9.96
C VAL A 39 5.94 -0.90 -10.55
N ASN A 40 6.25 -0.28 -11.70
CA ASN A 40 7.58 -0.40 -12.29
C ASN A 40 8.66 0.31 -11.47
N GLU A 41 8.28 1.11 -10.47
CA GLU A 41 9.23 1.74 -9.56
C GLU A 41 9.34 0.99 -8.23
N PHE A 42 8.76 -0.21 -8.16
CA PHE A 42 8.69 -0.98 -6.91
C PHE A 42 10.06 -1.12 -6.22
N ASP A 43 11.07 -1.52 -6.97
CA ASP A 43 12.41 -1.75 -6.41
C ASP A 43 13.04 -0.48 -5.83
N GLN A 44 12.67 0.68 -6.38
CA GLN A 44 13.26 1.95 -5.98
C GLN A 44 12.74 2.44 -4.63
N HIS A 45 11.59 1.93 -4.19
CA HIS A 45 10.90 2.46 -3.01
C HIS A 45 10.71 1.45 -1.89
N LEU A 46 11.42 0.32 -1.93
CA LEU A 46 11.32 -0.70 -0.88
C LEU A 46 12.13 -0.38 0.37
N ALA A 47 13.23 0.34 0.23
CA ALA A 47 14.12 0.57 1.36
C ALA A 47 13.47 1.47 2.40
N GLY A 48 13.49 1.03 3.66
CA GLY A 48 13.04 1.85 4.78
C GLY A 48 11.54 1.97 4.96
N ILE A 49 10.73 1.21 4.20
CA ILE A 49 9.28 1.25 4.37
C ILE A 49 8.80 0.10 5.25
N ASP A 50 7.61 0.28 5.82
CA ASP A 50 7.02 -0.70 6.73
C ASP A 50 6.08 -1.67 6.03
N CYS A 51 5.51 -1.27 4.89
CA CYS A 51 4.53 -2.08 4.18
C CYS A 51 4.43 -1.66 2.72
N ALA A 52 4.31 -2.64 1.82
CA ALA A 52 4.07 -2.41 0.40
C ALA A 52 2.71 -3.02 0.04
N LEU A 53 1.83 -2.22 -0.54
CA LEU A 53 0.50 -2.67 -0.97
C LEU A 53 0.40 -2.59 -2.48
N LEU A 54 -0.16 -3.63 -3.09
CA LEU A 54 -0.37 -3.68 -4.55
C LEU A 54 -1.82 -3.40 -4.86
N GLY A 55 -2.07 -2.55 -5.86
CA GLY A 55 -3.42 -2.37 -6.38
C GLY A 55 -3.91 -3.67 -7.04
N PRO A 56 -5.22 -3.94 -7.02
CA PRO A 56 -5.76 -5.18 -7.61
C PRO A 56 -5.41 -5.35 -9.09
N GLN A 57 -5.21 -4.24 -9.82
CA GLN A 57 -4.86 -4.27 -11.24
C GLN A 57 -3.51 -4.94 -11.51
N VAL A 58 -2.63 -4.95 -10.52
CA VAL A 58 -1.32 -5.59 -10.63
C VAL A 58 -1.21 -6.82 -9.73
N GLY A 59 -2.36 -7.37 -9.33
CA GLY A 59 -2.41 -8.57 -8.49
C GLY A 59 -1.73 -9.78 -9.14
N TYR A 60 -1.65 -9.83 -10.47
CA TYR A 60 -0.95 -10.89 -11.19
C TYR A 60 0.55 -10.89 -10.90
N MET A 61 1.08 -9.79 -10.36
CA MET A 61 2.50 -9.66 -10.02
C MET A 61 2.76 -9.99 -8.54
N LYS A 62 1.75 -10.45 -7.80
CA LYS A 62 1.85 -10.65 -6.36
C LYS A 62 3.05 -11.50 -5.95
N ALA A 63 3.21 -12.67 -6.57
CA ALA A 63 4.30 -13.59 -6.19
C ALA A 63 5.67 -12.95 -6.40
N GLN A 64 5.86 -12.26 -7.53
CA GLN A 64 7.12 -11.59 -7.86
C GLN A 64 7.40 -10.46 -6.88
N MET A 65 6.40 -9.62 -6.62
CA MET A 65 6.57 -8.46 -5.74
C MET A 65 6.76 -8.88 -4.29
N GLN A 66 6.04 -9.92 -3.84
CA GLN A 66 6.23 -10.44 -2.48
C GLN A 66 7.63 -11.00 -2.29
N ALA A 67 8.19 -11.68 -3.29
CA ALA A 67 9.56 -12.19 -3.20
C ALA A 67 10.57 -11.06 -3.04
N LYS A 68 10.42 -9.98 -3.82
CA LYS A 68 11.30 -8.82 -3.72
C LYS A 68 11.15 -8.13 -2.37
N ALA A 69 9.93 -7.94 -1.91
CA ALA A 69 9.66 -7.29 -0.62
C ALA A 69 10.20 -8.12 0.53
N GLN A 70 10.03 -9.44 0.48
CA GLN A 70 10.54 -10.35 1.51
C GLN A 70 12.06 -10.26 1.62
N ALA A 71 12.75 -10.17 0.49
CA ALA A 71 14.21 -9.99 0.48
C ALA A 71 14.62 -8.70 1.18
N ALA A 72 13.77 -7.67 1.15
CA ALA A 72 14.01 -6.39 1.81
C ALA A 72 13.43 -6.35 3.24
N GLY A 73 12.80 -7.42 3.70
CA GLY A 73 12.18 -7.46 5.02
C GLY A 73 10.87 -6.69 5.12
N VAL A 74 10.17 -6.49 4.00
CA VAL A 74 8.96 -5.68 3.93
C VAL A 74 7.75 -6.58 3.65
N PRO A 75 6.69 -6.53 4.48
CA PRO A 75 5.46 -7.24 4.15
C PRO A 75 4.78 -6.62 2.93
N CYS A 76 4.27 -7.45 2.06
CA CYS A 76 3.64 -7.03 0.80
C CYS A 76 2.42 -7.90 0.52
N ASP A 77 1.30 -7.27 0.16
CA ASP A 77 0.11 -7.99 -0.27
C ASP A 77 -0.73 -7.12 -1.20
N VAL A 78 -1.73 -7.74 -1.81
CA VAL A 78 -2.66 -7.07 -2.71
C VAL A 78 -3.83 -6.51 -1.90
N ILE A 79 -4.18 -5.25 -2.17
CA ILE A 79 -5.34 -4.62 -1.54
C ILE A 79 -6.61 -5.36 -1.97
N PRO A 80 -7.51 -5.71 -1.03
CA PRO A 80 -8.78 -6.34 -1.40
C PRO A 80 -9.53 -5.49 -2.42
N MET A 81 -10.02 -6.14 -3.49
CA MET A 81 -10.65 -5.44 -4.61
C MET A 81 -11.85 -4.59 -4.17
N THR A 82 -12.64 -5.09 -3.22
CA THR A 82 -13.81 -4.37 -2.72
C THR A 82 -13.40 -3.07 -2.05
N ASP A 83 -12.39 -3.13 -1.17
CA ASP A 83 -11.92 -1.94 -0.46
C ASP A 83 -11.27 -0.94 -1.40
N TYR A 84 -10.56 -1.44 -2.42
CA TYR A 84 -9.95 -0.58 -3.43
C TYR A 84 -11.01 0.11 -4.28
N GLY A 85 -11.99 -0.65 -4.74
CA GLY A 85 -13.07 -0.14 -5.60
C GLY A 85 -13.94 0.89 -4.90
N MET A 86 -14.16 0.72 -3.60
CA MET A 86 -14.95 1.66 -2.80
C MET A 86 -14.10 2.80 -2.22
N VAL A 87 -12.82 2.81 -2.51
CA VAL A 87 -11.86 3.78 -1.97
C VAL A 87 -11.97 3.85 -0.45
N ASN A 88 -12.02 2.67 0.20
CA ASN A 88 -12.21 2.58 1.64
C ASN A 88 -10.86 2.71 2.36
N GLY A 89 -10.42 3.95 2.58
CA GLY A 89 -9.13 4.23 3.20
C GLY A 89 -8.99 3.64 4.58
N LYS A 90 -10.06 3.62 5.36
CA LYS A 90 -10.04 3.05 6.72
C LYS A 90 -9.73 1.56 6.69
N ASN A 91 -10.40 0.80 5.80
CA ASN A 91 -10.18 -0.63 5.69
C ASN A 91 -8.79 -0.95 5.13
N VAL A 92 -8.33 -0.17 4.14
CA VAL A 92 -7.00 -0.37 3.56
C VAL A 92 -5.91 -0.06 4.59
N LEU A 93 -6.09 0.98 5.39
CA LEU A 93 -5.16 1.30 6.46
C LEU A 93 -5.10 0.17 7.49
N ALA A 94 -6.26 -0.36 7.89
CA ALA A 94 -6.34 -1.48 8.82
C ALA A 94 -5.65 -2.72 8.24
N PHE A 95 -5.82 -2.96 6.94
CA PHE A 95 -5.17 -4.06 6.24
C PHE A 95 -3.64 -3.91 6.29
N ALA A 96 -3.13 -2.70 6.04
CA ALA A 96 -1.70 -2.43 6.11
C ALA A 96 -1.16 -2.65 7.53
N LYS A 97 -1.86 -2.15 8.55
CA LYS A 97 -1.46 -2.32 9.94
C LYS A 97 -1.41 -3.79 10.33
N LYS A 98 -2.35 -4.59 9.83
CA LYS A 98 -2.38 -6.02 10.10
C LYS A 98 -1.18 -6.72 9.46
N LEU A 99 -0.77 -6.30 8.27
CA LEU A 99 0.41 -6.86 7.60
C LEU A 99 1.69 -6.52 8.36
N ILE A 100 1.77 -5.32 8.88
CA ILE A 100 2.95 -4.87 9.64
C ILE A 100 3.06 -5.63 10.97
N GLY A 101 1.95 -5.97 11.56
CA GLY A 101 1.88 -6.73 12.80
C GLY A 101 1.76 -5.86 14.03
#